data_882a4739cc6de468e13e4fbf1d12ee58
#
_entry.id   882a4739cc6de468e13e4fbf1d12ee58
#
_cell.length_a   1.000
_cell.length_b   1.000
_cell.length_c   1.000
_cell.angle_alpha   90.00
_cell.angle_beta   90.00
_cell.angle_gamma   90.00
#
_symmetry.space_group_name_H-M   'P 1'
#
loop_
_entity.id
_entity.type
_entity.pdbx_description
1 polymer ?
#
loop_
_entity_poly.entity_id
_entity_poly.type
_entity_poly.pdbx_seq_one_letter_code
_entity_poly.pdbx_strand_id
1 'polypeptide(L)'
;MAKAAAYSADHHQAEPERCHSRPRGVSASLPRPHRDRPAGAKQFVTVEDTTGRFHASHGQVEPAGPHIWSEPKIVAGLAKATLRDDSHVNWGAWSDDYALVRDAIAATYPQIFADFNTRILATRKGFYRPIAARQRKWNTKSGKANFIAPPCLSEDPDLPQRRDGVLTLITVRSNDQFNTTVYGYEDRLRGIYGTREVVLMHEADMRSLGIADGEIVDIIGGAGDGVDRQVLGFRATRYDVPHGSCAGYPECNRLLPLCHHAARSHVPAAKSIPVRIRKHKAAA
;
A
#
# COMPACT_ATOMS: atom_id res chain seq x y z
N MET A 1 -20.63 -16.13 -8.15
CA MET A 1 -20.24 -14.73 -8.39
C MET A 1 -20.72 -13.74 -7.32
N ALA A 2 -21.96 -13.80 -6.82
CA ALA A 2 -22.48 -12.84 -5.84
C ALA A 2 -21.84 -12.90 -4.43
N LYS A 3 -21.35 -14.06 -3.98
CA LYS A 3 -20.76 -14.21 -2.64
C LYS A 3 -19.33 -13.66 -2.47
N ALA A 4 -18.55 -13.58 -3.54
CA ALA A 4 -17.19 -13.01 -3.47
C ALA A 4 -17.20 -11.46 -3.48
N ALA A 5 -18.19 -10.84 -4.16
CA ALA A 5 -18.35 -9.40 -4.20
C ALA A 5 -18.86 -8.82 -2.86
N ALA A 6 -19.67 -9.58 -2.10
CA ALA A 6 -20.18 -9.15 -0.80
C ALA A 6 -19.09 -9.04 0.28
N TYR A 7 -18.03 -9.84 0.21
CA TYR A 7 -16.93 -9.82 1.20
C TYR A 7 -16.01 -8.60 1.10
N SER A 8 -15.94 -7.99 -0.08
CA SER A 8 -15.14 -6.78 -0.31
C SER A 8 -15.90 -5.49 0.10
N ALA A 9 -17.22 -5.50 0.08
CA ALA A 9 -18.05 -4.34 0.35
C ALA A 9 -18.28 -4.07 1.85
N ASP A 10 -18.33 -5.12 2.68
CA ASP A 10 -18.66 -5.00 4.11
C ASP A 10 -17.52 -4.44 4.99
N HIS A 11 -16.29 -4.34 4.47
CA HIS A 11 -15.18 -3.74 5.23
C HIS A 11 -15.10 -2.21 5.14
N HIS A 12 -15.91 -1.57 4.29
CA HIS A 12 -15.91 -0.11 4.14
C HIS A 12 -17.12 0.60 4.78
N GLN A 13 -18.05 -0.13 5.39
CA GLN A 13 -19.21 0.44 6.08
C GLN A 13 -19.25 0.13 7.59
N ALA A 14 -18.12 0.11 8.26
CA ALA A 14 -18.10 0.14 9.71
C ALA A 14 -18.46 1.57 10.16
N GLU A 15 -19.63 1.72 10.77
CA GLU A 15 -20.07 2.97 11.39
C GLU A 15 -19.01 3.52 12.37
N PRO A 16 -18.85 4.85 12.46
CA PRO A 16 -17.80 5.48 13.27
C PRO A 16 -17.81 5.11 14.75
N GLU A 17 -18.96 4.70 15.28
CA GLU A 17 -19.12 4.44 16.71
C GLU A 17 -18.56 3.11 17.22
N ARG A 18 -18.23 2.16 16.33
CA ARG A 18 -17.64 0.87 16.73
C ARG A 18 -16.11 0.83 16.74
N CYS A 19 -15.45 1.90 16.34
CA CYS A 19 -13.99 1.96 16.30
C CYS A 19 -13.31 2.39 17.62
N HIS A 20 -14.03 2.51 18.73
CA HIS A 20 -13.43 2.89 20.01
C HIS A 20 -12.78 1.75 20.80
N SER A 21 -13.01 0.51 20.44
CA SER A 21 -12.14 -0.57 20.89
C SER A 21 -10.97 -0.66 19.92
N ARG A 22 -9.75 -0.30 20.33
CA ARG A 22 -8.52 -0.59 19.57
C ARG A 22 -8.65 -1.96 18.95
N PRO A 23 -8.76 -2.12 17.62
CA PRO A 23 -8.60 -3.42 17.03
C PRO A 23 -7.14 -3.76 17.32
N ARG A 24 -6.91 -4.68 18.22
CA ARG A 24 -5.59 -5.29 18.39
C ARG A 24 -5.22 -5.75 17.00
N GLY A 25 -4.19 -5.14 16.43
CA GLY A 25 -3.84 -5.15 15.04
C GLY A 25 -4.24 -6.44 14.35
N VAL A 26 -5.15 -6.35 13.41
CA VAL A 26 -5.44 -7.43 12.49
C VAL A 26 -4.22 -7.52 11.59
N SER A 27 -3.19 -8.17 12.10
CA SER A 27 -2.11 -8.63 11.28
C SER A 27 -2.66 -9.81 10.47
N ALA A 28 -3.31 -9.52 9.36
CA ALA A 28 -3.75 -10.52 8.41
C ALA A 28 -2.58 -11.36 7.87
N SER A 29 -1.36 -10.92 8.14
CA SER A 29 -0.11 -11.58 7.73
C SER A 29 0.41 -12.62 8.73
N LEU A 30 -0.26 -12.83 9.86
CA LEU A 30 0.19 -13.86 10.79
C LEU A 30 -0.46 -15.20 10.44
N PRO A 31 0.32 -16.17 9.92
CA PRO A 31 -0.24 -17.49 9.67
C PRO A 31 -0.68 -18.10 11.00
N ARG A 32 -1.89 -18.65 11.03
CA ARG A 32 -2.28 -19.54 12.12
C ARG A 32 -1.18 -20.57 12.32
N PRO A 33 -0.81 -20.90 13.55
CA PRO A 33 -0.10 -22.15 13.78
C PRO A 33 -0.98 -23.27 13.25
N HIS A 34 -0.52 -23.94 12.21
CA HIS A 34 -1.27 -25.03 11.59
C HIS A 34 -1.32 -26.18 12.58
N ARG A 35 -2.50 -26.58 13.01
CA ARG A 35 -2.71 -27.72 13.92
C ARG A 35 -2.32 -29.08 13.32
N ASP A 36 -2.20 -29.15 11.99
CA ASP A 36 -2.21 -30.41 11.24
C ASP A 36 -0.97 -30.64 10.38
N ARG A 37 0.21 -30.11 10.75
CA ARG A 37 1.44 -30.60 10.15
C ARG A 37 1.85 -31.90 10.79
N PRO A 38 2.16 -32.96 9.97
CA PRO A 38 2.71 -34.22 10.51
C PRO A 38 4.09 -33.96 11.05
N ALA A 39 4.44 -33.22 11.94
CA ALA A 39 5.73 -33.02 12.60
C ALA A 39 5.82 -31.80 13.53
N GLY A 40 4.71 -31.16 13.94
CA GLY A 40 4.75 -30.09 14.94
C GLY A 40 5.50 -28.81 14.56
N ALA A 41 5.95 -28.67 13.30
CA ALA A 41 6.65 -27.48 12.84
C ALA A 41 5.66 -26.35 12.54
N LYS A 42 5.83 -25.22 13.22
CA LYS A 42 5.02 -24.01 12.96
C LYS A 42 5.22 -23.53 11.54
N GLN A 43 4.12 -23.25 10.83
CA GLN A 43 4.15 -22.60 9.53
C GLN A 43 4.70 -21.18 9.67
N PHE A 44 5.49 -20.73 8.70
CA PHE A 44 6.05 -19.38 8.67
C PHE A 44 6.01 -18.80 7.27
N VAL A 45 5.96 -17.48 7.19
CA VAL A 45 6.17 -16.74 5.94
C VAL A 45 7.62 -16.35 5.78
N THR A 46 8.05 -16.13 4.55
CA THR A 46 9.36 -15.61 4.23
C THR A 46 9.31 -14.10 4.11
N VAL A 47 10.23 -13.42 4.76
CA VAL A 47 10.39 -11.98 4.69
C VAL A 47 11.75 -11.64 4.10
N GLU A 48 11.80 -10.75 3.11
CA GLU A 48 13.03 -10.09 2.68
C GLU A 48 13.11 -8.73 3.35
N ASP A 49 14.13 -8.48 4.14
CA ASP A 49 14.36 -7.19 4.77
C ASP A 49 15.06 -6.20 3.81
N THR A 50 15.14 -4.92 4.21
CA THR A 50 15.78 -3.87 3.41
C THR A 50 17.27 -4.10 3.16
N THR A 51 17.89 -5.04 3.87
CA THR A 51 19.27 -5.45 3.66
C THR A 51 19.41 -6.61 2.66
N GLY A 52 18.28 -7.09 2.10
CA GLY A 52 18.27 -8.25 1.19
C GLY A 52 18.54 -9.56 1.87
N ARG A 53 18.15 -9.69 3.14
CA ARG A 53 18.21 -10.93 3.88
C ARG A 53 16.83 -11.58 3.91
N PHE A 54 16.79 -12.88 3.58
CA PHE A 54 15.60 -13.70 3.74
C PHE A 54 15.61 -14.37 5.10
N HIS A 55 14.52 -14.22 5.84
CA HIS A 55 14.34 -14.89 7.12
C HIS A 55 12.90 -15.35 7.31
N ALA A 56 12.73 -16.34 8.20
CA ALA A 56 11.41 -16.83 8.58
C ALA A 56 10.73 -15.86 9.54
N SER A 57 9.44 -15.65 9.33
CA SER A 57 8.58 -14.89 10.24
C SER A 57 7.31 -15.65 10.53
N HIS A 58 6.93 -15.74 11.80
CA HIS A 58 5.67 -16.38 12.22
C HIS A 58 5.02 -15.59 13.35
N GLY A 59 3.70 -15.60 13.37
CA GLY A 59 2.93 -15.00 14.44
C GLY A 59 3.06 -15.78 15.75
N GLN A 60 2.96 -15.06 16.84
CA GLN A 60 2.98 -15.65 18.20
C GLN A 60 1.65 -15.47 18.92
N VAL A 61 0.76 -14.67 18.38
CA VAL A 61 -0.53 -14.34 18.99
C VAL A 61 -1.61 -15.10 18.23
N GLU A 62 -2.54 -15.70 18.97
CA GLU A 62 -3.72 -16.35 18.40
C GLU A 62 -4.57 -15.33 17.63
N PRO A 63 -5.15 -15.71 16.49
CA PRO A 63 -6.07 -14.85 15.75
C PRO A 63 -7.23 -14.41 16.64
N ALA A 64 -7.71 -13.18 16.45
CA ALA A 64 -8.81 -12.60 17.22
C ALA A 64 -10.16 -13.32 17.03
N GLY A 65 -10.25 -14.20 16.03
CA GLY A 65 -11.46 -15.00 15.79
C GLY A 65 -11.24 -16.19 14.84
N PRO A 66 -12.16 -17.17 14.84
CA PRO A 66 -12.01 -18.41 14.08
C PRO A 66 -12.12 -18.24 12.56
N HIS A 67 -12.67 -17.11 12.11
CA HIS A 67 -12.90 -16.81 10.69
C HIS A 67 -11.81 -15.92 10.07
N ILE A 68 -10.77 -15.61 10.82
CA ILE A 68 -9.64 -14.82 10.31
C ILE A 68 -8.68 -15.76 9.58
N TRP A 69 -8.48 -15.50 8.30
CA TRP A 69 -7.58 -16.26 7.43
C TRP A 69 -6.29 -15.48 7.18
N SER A 70 -5.22 -16.22 6.89
CA SER A 70 -3.98 -15.62 6.45
C SER A 70 -4.13 -15.04 5.04
N GLU A 71 -3.36 -13.99 4.70
CA GLU A 71 -3.36 -13.41 3.35
C GLU A 71 -3.14 -14.46 2.24
N PRO A 72 -2.16 -15.40 2.35
CA PRO A 72 -2.02 -16.45 1.35
C PRO A 72 -3.26 -17.32 1.19
N LYS A 73 -3.97 -17.62 2.28
CA LYS A 73 -5.20 -18.41 2.22
C LYS A 73 -6.34 -17.65 1.56
N ILE A 74 -6.44 -16.34 1.79
CA ILE A 74 -7.43 -15.47 1.12
C ILE A 74 -7.14 -15.43 -0.37
N VAL A 75 -5.89 -15.20 -0.76
CA VAL A 75 -5.49 -15.16 -2.17
C VAL A 75 -5.71 -16.49 -2.86
N ALA A 76 -5.35 -17.61 -2.21
CA ALA A 76 -5.60 -18.95 -2.72
C ALA A 76 -7.10 -19.23 -2.91
N GLY A 77 -7.94 -18.77 -1.98
CA GLY A 77 -9.39 -18.86 -2.08
C GLY A 77 -9.95 -18.06 -3.26
N LEU A 78 -9.46 -16.85 -3.49
CA LEU A 78 -9.81 -16.03 -4.65
C LEU A 78 -9.37 -16.70 -5.96
N ALA A 79 -8.15 -17.22 -6.00
CA ALA A 79 -7.64 -17.93 -7.17
C ALA A 79 -8.51 -19.16 -7.53
N LYS A 80 -8.86 -19.98 -6.54
CA LYS A 80 -9.76 -21.14 -6.74
C LYS A 80 -11.16 -20.75 -7.21
N ALA A 81 -11.65 -19.58 -6.81
CA ALA A 81 -12.97 -19.10 -7.21
C ALA A 81 -13.00 -18.45 -8.60
N THR A 82 -11.86 -18.01 -9.11
CA THR A 82 -11.78 -17.20 -10.35
C THR A 82 -11.03 -17.88 -11.49
N LEU A 83 -10.06 -18.71 -11.19
CA LEU A 83 -9.27 -19.43 -12.20
C LEU A 83 -9.90 -20.78 -12.54
N ARG A 84 -9.59 -21.27 -13.72
CA ARG A 84 -9.98 -22.62 -14.12
C ARG A 84 -9.17 -23.67 -13.36
N ASP A 85 -9.72 -24.87 -13.22
CA ASP A 85 -9.06 -26.00 -12.53
C ASP A 85 -7.82 -26.56 -13.24
N ASP A 86 -7.52 -26.08 -14.45
CA ASP A 86 -6.32 -26.41 -15.22
C ASP A 86 -5.06 -25.64 -14.79
N SER A 87 -5.15 -24.90 -13.72
CA SER A 87 -4.02 -24.19 -13.11
C SER A 87 -2.94 -25.18 -12.68
N HIS A 88 -1.69 -24.97 -13.14
CA HIS A 88 -0.52 -25.72 -12.70
C HIS A 88 -0.16 -25.48 -11.22
N VAL A 89 -0.90 -24.61 -10.55
CA VAL A 89 -0.68 -24.23 -9.15
C VAL A 89 -1.73 -24.91 -8.28
N ASN A 90 -1.32 -25.79 -7.39
CA ASN A 90 -2.20 -26.34 -6.38
C ASN A 90 -2.40 -25.31 -5.22
N TRP A 91 -3.30 -24.36 -5.45
CA TRP A 91 -3.60 -23.27 -4.51
C TRP A 91 -3.95 -23.75 -3.10
N GLY A 92 -4.66 -24.87 -3.00
CA GLY A 92 -5.02 -25.47 -1.71
C GLY A 92 -3.80 -25.95 -0.96
N ALA A 93 -3.03 -26.86 -1.55
CA ALA A 93 -1.83 -27.41 -0.93
C ALA A 93 -0.80 -26.32 -0.59
N TRP A 94 -0.62 -25.34 -1.47
CA TRP A 94 0.33 -24.24 -1.25
C TRP A 94 -0.08 -23.30 -0.11
N SER A 95 -1.39 -23.09 0.08
CA SER A 95 -1.87 -22.30 1.21
C SER A 95 -1.84 -23.07 2.54
N ASP A 96 -1.89 -24.39 2.47
CA ASP A 96 -1.82 -25.24 3.65
C ASP A 96 -0.37 -25.56 4.06
N ASP A 97 0.59 -25.57 3.10
CA ASP A 97 2.01 -25.72 3.37
C ASP A 97 2.86 -24.76 2.52
N TYR A 98 3.35 -23.69 3.14
CA TYR A 98 4.22 -22.71 2.48
C TYR A 98 5.60 -23.25 2.12
N ALA A 99 6.01 -24.43 2.61
CA ALA A 99 7.22 -25.07 2.14
C ALA A 99 7.16 -25.41 0.66
N LEU A 100 5.98 -25.83 0.17
CA LEU A 100 5.75 -26.10 -1.25
C LEU A 100 5.95 -24.86 -2.12
N VAL A 101 5.55 -23.69 -1.63
CA VAL A 101 5.82 -22.42 -2.33
C VAL A 101 7.32 -22.14 -2.41
N ARG A 102 8.05 -22.35 -1.32
CA ARG A 102 9.51 -22.17 -1.30
C ARG A 102 10.25 -23.19 -2.18
N ASP A 103 9.75 -24.41 -2.27
CA ASP A 103 10.29 -25.43 -3.19
C ASP A 103 10.06 -25.02 -4.66
N ALA A 104 8.88 -24.48 -4.99
CA ALA A 104 8.60 -23.94 -6.32
C ALA A 104 9.50 -22.72 -6.65
N ILE A 105 9.75 -21.83 -5.68
CA ILE A 105 10.69 -20.73 -5.84
C ILE A 105 12.12 -21.25 -6.06
N ALA A 106 12.55 -22.28 -5.31
CA ALA A 106 13.86 -22.90 -5.45
C ALA A 106 14.01 -23.55 -6.82
N ALA A 107 12.98 -24.22 -7.32
CA ALA A 107 12.98 -24.83 -8.65
C ALA A 107 13.06 -23.78 -9.77
N THR A 108 12.39 -22.63 -9.59
CA THR A 108 12.36 -21.54 -10.58
C THR A 108 13.67 -20.74 -10.61
N TYR A 109 14.27 -20.51 -9.45
CA TYR A 109 15.48 -19.70 -9.28
C TYR A 109 16.57 -20.43 -8.49
N PRO A 110 17.06 -21.59 -8.95
CA PRO A 110 17.98 -22.43 -8.19
C PRO A 110 19.31 -21.74 -7.86
N GLN A 111 19.76 -20.82 -8.70
CA GLN A 111 21.01 -20.06 -8.48
C GLN A 111 20.95 -19.14 -7.24
N ILE A 112 19.76 -18.82 -6.74
CA ILE A 112 19.57 -17.97 -5.57
C ILE A 112 18.99 -18.78 -4.40
N PHE A 113 18.02 -19.65 -4.68
CA PHE A 113 17.16 -20.27 -3.70
C PHE A 113 17.30 -21.79 -3.57
N ALA A 114 18.36 -22.40 -4.13
CA ALA A 114 18.63 -23.81 -3.86
C ALA A 114 18.55 -24.08 -2.34
N ASP A 115 17.92 -25.18 -1.98
CA ASP A 115 17.73 -25.62 -0.58
C ASP A 115 17.02 -24.58 0.31
N PHE A 116 16.05 -23.85 -0.25
CA PHE A 116 15.43 -22.70 0.42
C PHE A 116 14.88 -23.06 1.80
N ASN A 117 14.11 -24.14 1.89
CA ASN A 117 13.51 -24.59 3.15
C ASN A 117 14.55 -24.90 4.23
N THR A 118 15.66 -25.50 3.88
CA THR A 118 16.76 -25.83 4.79
C THR A 118 17.52 -24.57 5.18
N ARG A 119 17.90 -23.75 4.20
CA ARG A 119 18.73 -22.55 4.42
C ARG A 119 18.05 -21.48 5.26
N ILE A 120 16.74 -21.29 5.09
CA ILE A 120 16.02 -20.25 5.84
C ILE A 120 15.91 -20.58 7.33
N LEU A 121 15.97 -21.87 7.68
CA LEU A 121 15.91 -22.37 9.06
C LEU A 121 17.28 -22.66 9.66
N ALA A 122 18.34 -22.72 8.85
CA ALA A 122 19.69 -23.07 9.31
C ALA A 122 20.21 -22.10 10.38
N THR A 123 19.79 -20.86 10.35
CA THR A 123 20.09 -19.87 11.39
C THR A 123 18.84 -19.04 11.70
N ARG A 124 18.77 -18.48 12.92
CA ARG A 124 17.69 -17.52 13.25
C ARG A 124 17.68 -16.27 12.36
N LYS A 125 18.80 -16.01 11.68
CA LYS A 125 18.97 -14.83 10.81
C LYS A 125 18.68 -15.14 9.33
N GLY A 126 18.40 -16.42 8.96
CA GLY A 126 18.22 -16.82 7.58
C GLY A 126 19.47 -16.62 6.72
N PHE A 127 19.31 -16.19 5.45
CA PHE A 127 20.41 -16.01 4.51
C PHE A 127 20.27 -14.75 3.66
N TYR A 128 21.38 -14.26 3.10
CA TYR A 128 21.38 -13.12 2.21
C TYR A 128 21.14 -13.50 0.76
N ARG A 129 20.37 -12.68 0.06
CA ARG A 129 20.33 -12.70 -1.39
C ARG A 129 21.65 -12.17 -1.94
N PRO A 130 22.21 -12.81 -2.98
CA PRO A 130 23.35 -12.24 -3.69
C PRO A 130 22.95 -10.91 -4.33
N ILE A 131 23.59 -9.83 -3.92
CA ILE A 131 23.39 -8.49 -4.49
C ILE A 131 24.71 -8.05 -5.10
N ALA A 132 24.85 -8.13 -6.42
CA ALA A 132 26.07 -7.82 -7.13
C ALA A 132 26.56 -6.36 -6.85
N ALA A 133 25.64 -5.43 -6.72
CA ALA A 133 25.96 -4.04 -6.37
C ALA A 133 26.68 -3.89 -5.03
N ARG A 134 26.40 -4.73 -4.04
CA ARG A 134 27.11 -4.78 -2.74
C ARG A 134 28.59 -5.14 -2.90
N GLN A 135 28.88 -5.98 -3.89
CA GLN A 135 30.22 -6.40 -4.24
C GLN A 135 30.87 -5.47 -5.28
N ARG A 136 30.19 -4.36 -5.63
CA ARG A 136 30.59 -3.44 -6.73
C ARG A 136 30.79 -4.18 -8.05
N LYS A 137 30.01 -5.23 -8.29
CA LYS A 137 29.94 -5.95 -9.55
C LYS A 137 28.74 -5.46 -10.33
N TRP A 138 28.97 -4.98 -11.55
CA TRP A 138 27.92 -4.42 -12.39
C TRP A 138 27.79 -5.27 -13.64
N ASN A 139 26.61 -5.87 -13.85
CA ASN A 139 26.30 -6.68 -15.03
C ASN A 139 25.85 -5.77 -16.20
N THR A 140 26.64 -4.77 -16.50
CA THR A 140 26.46 -3.85 -17.62
C THR A 140 27.53 -4.10 -18.70
N LYS A 141 27.28 -3.63 -19.93
CA LYS A 141 28.26 -3.75 -21.01
C LYS A 141 29.63 -3.12 -20.67
N SER A 142 29.63 -2.06 -19.87
CA SER A 142 30.84 -1.34 -19.44
C SER A 142 31.49 -1.93 -18.18
N GLY A 143 30.83 -2.86 -17.50
CA GLY A 143 31.27 -3.34 -16.18
C GLY A 143 31.20 -2.28 -15.07
N LYS A 144 30.59 -1.12 -15.35
CA LYS A 144 30.44 0.03 -14.42
C LYS A 144 28.96 0.32 -14.17
N ALA A 145 28.64 0.96 -13.05
CA ALA A 145 27.31 1.46 -12.81
C ALA A 145 26.90 2.48 -13.88
N ASN A 146 25.71 2.35 -14.41
CA ASN A 146 25.14 3.35 -15.33
C ASN A 146 24.30 4.35 -14.55
N PHE A 147 24.69 5.60 -14.58
CA PHE A 147 23.90 6.69 -14.05
C PHE A 147 22.92 7.15 -15.12
N ILE A 148 21.66 7.29 -14.74
CA ILE A 148 20.61 7.83 -15.60
C ILE A 148 20.43 9.29 -15.20
N ALA A 149 20.66 10.21 -16.13
CA ALA A 149 20.21 11.58 -15.98
C ALA A 149 18.70 11.60 -16.31
N PRO A 150 17.82 11.89 -15.34
CA PRO A 150 16.40 12.05 -15.65
C PRO A 150 16.19 13.27 -16.54
N PRO A 151 15.12 13.30 -17.36
CA PRO A 151 14.72 14.51 -18.06
C PRO A 151 14.40 15.63 -17.06
N CYS A 152 14.30 16.86 -17.55
CA CYS A 152 13.90 17.99 -16.73
C CYS A 152 12.54 17.69 -16.06
N LEU A 153 12.32 18.17 -14.84
CA LEU A 153 11.04 17.98 -14.14
C LEU A 153 9.84 18.47 -14.95
N SER A 154 10.04 19.51 -15.78
CA SER A 154 8.98 20.01 -16.68
C SER A 154 8.59 19.03 -17.80
N GLU A 155 9.44 18.05 -18.07
CA GLU A 155 9.23 17.02 -19.10
C GLU A 155 8.77 15.70 -18.52
N ASP A 156 8.61 15.61 -17.19
CA ASP A 156 8.16 14.39 -16.54
C ASP A 156 6.68 14.15 -16.85
N PRO A 157 6.33 13.05 -17.54
CA PRO A 157 4.96 12.76 -17.94
C PRO A 157 4.02 12.50 -16.74
N ASP A 158 4.58 12.21 -15.56
CA ASP A 158 3.80 11.97 -14.35
C ASP A 158 3.46 13.26 -13.61
N LEU A 159 4.03 14.41 -14.02
CA LEU A 159 3.68 15.71 -13.45
C LEU A 159 2.48 16.30 -14.16
N PRO A 160 1.42 16.68 -13.44
CA PRO A 160 0.30 17.38 -14.05
C PRO A 160 0.78 18.74 -14.56
N GLN A 161 0.38 19.08 -15.78
CA GLN A 161 0.63 20.41 -16.30
C GLN A 161 -0.04 21.46 -15.41
N ARG A 162 0.69 22.51 -15.07
CA ARG A 162 0.16 23.63 -14.29
C ARG A 162 -1.01 24.26 -15.04
N ARG A 163 -2.16 24.33 -14.38
CA ARG A 163 -3.38 25.01 -14.87
C ARG A 163 -3.90 25.90 -13.76
N ASP A 164 -4.45 27.03 -14.12
CA ASP A 164 -5.01 27.97 -13.15
C ASP A 164 -6.08 27.31 -12.28
N GLY A 165 -5.95 27.47 -10.96
CA GLY A 165 -6.86 26.90 -9.97
C GLY A 165 -6.74 25.38 -9.79
N VAL A 166 -5.72 24.73 -10.38
CA VAL A 166 -5.43 23.30 -10.17
C VAL A 166 -4.19 23.16 -9.29
N LEU A 167 -4.34 22.41 -8.21
CA LEU A 167 -3.25 22.02 -7.33
C LEU A 167 -2.83 20.58 -7.62
N THR A 168 -1.58 20.25 -7.30
CA THR A 168 -1.10 18.87 -7.31
C THR A 168 -1.29 18.26 -5.93
N LEU A 169 -2.20 17.28 -5.82
CA LEU A 169 -2.41 16.55 -4.59
C LEU A 169 -1.41 15.39 -4.49
N ILE A 170 -0.76 15.32 -3.33
CA ILE A 170 0.18 14.27 -2.95
C ILE A 170 -0.44 13.48 -1.80
N THR A 171 -0.64 12.18 -1.98
CA THR A 171 -1.08 11.35 -0.86
C THR A 171 0.09 11.04 0.06
N VAL A 172 -0.09 11.22 1.35
CA VAL A 172 0.93 11.00 2.37
C VAL A 172 0.44 10.00 3.42
N ARG A 173 1.36 9.36 4.13
CA ARG A 173 1.05 8.55 5.30
C ARG A 173 1.13 9.40 6.56
N SER A 174 0.31 9.10 7.56
CA SER A 174 0.55 9.60 8.92
C SER A 174 1.84 9.00 9.48
N ASN A 175 2.47 9.67 10.43
CA ASN A 175 3.75 9.22 10.98
C ASN A 175 3.67 7.89 11.72
N ASP A 176 2.52 7.58 12.30
CA ASP A 176 2.28 6.33 13.03
C ASP A 176 1.67 5.24 12.13
N GLN A 177 1.67 5.43 10.80
CA GLN A 177 1.09 4.51 9.84
C GLN A 177 2.14 3.58 9.23
N PHE A 178 1.93 2.26 9.41
CA PHE A 178 2.66 1.19 8.74
C PHE A 178 1.75 0.46 7.75
N ASN A 179 2.30 -0.36 6.87
CA ASN A 179 1.54 -1.06 5.82
C ASN A 179 0.40 -1.92 6.36
N THR A 180 0.55 -2.44 7.56
CA THR A 180 -0.38 -3.38 8.22
C THR A 180 -1.08 -2.77 9.43
N THR A 181 -0.94 -1.47 9.66
CA THR A 181 -1.49 -0.81 10.84
C THR A 181 -2.85 -0.23 10.51
N VAL A 182 -3.83 -0.53 11.33
CA VAL A 182 -5.11 0.20 11.35
C VAL A 182 -4.87 1.56 11.99
N TYR A 183 -5.30 2.61 11.32
CA TYR A 183 -4.95 3.98 11.64
C TYR A 183 -5.71 4.52 12.86
N GLY A 184 -5.00 5.30 13.68
CA GLY A 184 -5.65 6.30 14.51
C GLY A 184 -6.05 7.53 13.69
N TYR A 185 -6.88 8.38 14.27
CA TYR A 185 -7.30 9.64 13.66
C TYR A 185 -6.29 10.77 13.83
N GLU A 186 -5.11 10.48 14.36
CA GLU A 186 -4.13 11.48 14.76
C GLU A 186 -2.82 11.29 14.03
N ASP A 187 -2.25 12.42 13.62
CA ASP A 187 -0.85 12.53 13.21
C ASP A 187 -0.21 13.64 14.03
N ARG A 188 0.29 13.26 15.21
CA ARG A 188 0.83 14.19 16.21
C ARG A 188 2.00 15.01 15.69
N LEU A 189 2.85 14.42 14.84
CA LEU A 189 4.02 15.11 14.29
C LEU A 189 3.63 16.19 13.28
N ARG A 190 2.44 16.08 12.66
CA ARG A 190 1.86 17.13 11.79
C ARG A 190 0.84 18.00 12.49
N GLY A 191 0.57 17.79 13.78
CA GLY A 191 -0.43 18.57 14.51
C GLY A 191 -1.87 18.27 14.07
N ILE A 192 -2.14 17.09 13.54
CA ILE A 192 -3.47 16.66 13.10
C ILE A 192 -4.12 15.81 14.18
N TYR A 193 -5.32 16.19 14.59
CA TYR A 193 -6.09 15.54 15.65
C TYR A 193 -7.54 15.36 15.26
N GLY A 194 -8.13 14.24 15.70
CA GLY A 194 -9.56 13.94 15.64
C GLY A 194 -10.10 13.55 14.27
N THR A 195 -9.36 13.74 13.19
CA THR A 195 -9.77 13.34 11.83
C THR A 195 -8.58 13.16 10.91
N ARG A 196 -8.78 12.35 9.90
CA ARG A 196 -7.85 12.18 8.76
C ARG A 196 -8.40 12.81 7.48
N GLU A 197 -9.63 13.29 7.51
CA GLU A 197 -10.24 14.02 6.42
C GLU A 197 -9.72 15.46 6.41
N VAL A 198 -8.45 15.60 6.08
CA VAL A 198 -7.75 16.89 6.00
C VAL A 198 -7.05 17.04 4.66
N VAL A 199 -6.94 18.27 4.23
CA VAL A 199 -6.07 18.67 3.12
C VAL A 199 -5.09 19.72 3.61
N LEU A 200 -3.80 19.36 3.53
CA LEU A 200 -2.69 20.23 3.92
C LEU A 200 -2.38 21.17 2.75
N MET A 201 -2.38 22.46 2.99
CA MET A 201 -2.30 23.48 1.94
C MET A 201 -1.28 24.57 2.29
N HIS A 202 -0.64 25.09 1.26
CA HIS A 202 0.21 26.27 1.39
C HIS A 202 -0.65 27.52 1.65
N GLU A 203 -0.19 28.41 2.53
CA GLU A 203 -0.93 29.62 2.92
C GLU A 203 -1.28 30.52 1.74
N ALA A 204 -0.36 30.65 0.75
CA ALA A 204 -0.64 31.46 -0.43
C ALA A 204 -1.78 30.87 -1.30
N ASP A 205 -1.85 29.53 -1.42
CA ASP A 205 -2.93 28.87 -2.14
C ASP A 205 -4.27 29.04 -1.42
N MET A 206 -4.27 28.91 -0.09
CA MET A 206 -5.47 29.15 0.72
C MET A 206 -5.98 30.57 0.56
N ARG A 207 -5.08 31.55 0.62
CA ARG A 207 -5.45 32.97 0.39
C ARG A 207 -6.03 33.21 -1.01
N SER A 208 -5.40 32.66 -2.05
CA SER A 208 -5.88 32.83 -3.42
C SER A 208 -7.25 32.23 -3.68
N LEU A 209 -7.57 31.13 -2.95
CA LEU A 209 -8.86 30.46 -3.01
C LEU A 209 -9.89 31.04 -2.01
N GLY A 210 -9.50 31.99 -1.18
CA GLY A 210 -10.33 32.56 -0.13
C GLY A 210 -10.69 31.56 0.98
N ILE A 211 -9.85 30.55 1.23
CA ILE A 211 -10.07 29.49 2.21
C ILE A 211 -9.33 29.83 3.50
N ALA A 212 -10.02 29.78 4.63
CA ALA A 212 -9.43 29.96 5.96
C ALA A 212 -8.82 28.64 6.49
N ASP A 213 -7.88 28.75 7.43
CA ASP A 213 -7.37 27.58 8.15
C ASP A 213 -8.48 26.96 9.02
N GLY A 214 -8.66 25.65 8.90
CA GLY A 214 -9.76 24.92 9.53
C GLY A 214 -11.08 24.93 8.76
N GLU A 215 -11.20 25.68 7.65
CA GLU A 215 -12.44 25.72 6.86
C GLU A 215 -12.71 24.38 6.17
N ILE A 216 -13.99 24.00 6.10
CA ILE A 216 -14.39 22.76 5.44
C ILE A 216 -14.49 22.98 3.94
N VAL A 217 -13.86 22.07 3.19
CA VAL A 217 -13.72 22.15 1.73
C VAL A 217 -14.07 20.82 1.06
N ASP A 218 -14.34 20.89 -0.23
CA ASP A 218 -14.44 19.73 -1.10
C ASP A 218 -13.23 19.69 -2.03
N ILE A 219 -12.73 18.49 -2.30
CA ILE A 219 -11.62 18.27 -3.22
C ILE A 219 -12.17 17.58 -4.46
N ILE A 220 -12.01 18.20 -5.61
CA ILE A 220 -12.55 17.76 -6.89
C ILE A 220 -11.39 17.28 -7.77
N GLY A 221 -11.51 16.10 -8.35
CA GLY A 221 -10.54 15.57 -9.32
C GLY A 221 -10.44 16.44 -10.56
N GLY A 222 -9.22 16.72 -11.00
CA GLY A 222 -8.92 17.55 -12.17
C GLY A 222 -8.30 16.78 -13.34
N ALA A 223 -8.41 15.44 -13.37
CA ALA A 223 -7.75 14.62 -14.36
C ALA A 223 -8.22 14.82 -15.81
N GLY A 224 -9.47 15.23 -16.00
CA GLY A 224 -10.04 15.46 -17.34
C GLY A 224 -10.28 14.17 -18.14
N ASP A 225 -10.41 13.04 -17.46
CA ASP A 225 -10.64 11.71 -18.05
C ASP A 225 -12.14 11.37 -18.19
N GLY A 226 -13.03 12.36 -18.01
CA GLY A 226 -14.49 12.20 -18.13
C GLY A 226 -15.14 11.53 -16.91
N VAL A 227 -14.38 11.24 -15.85
CA VAL A 227 -14.91 10.66 -14.62
C VAL A 227 -14.91 11.68 -13.50
N ASP A 228 -16.08 11.98 -12.97
CA ASP A 228 -16.23 12.88 -11.82
C ASP A 228 -15.78 12.16 -10.54
N ARG A 229 -14.75 12.71 -9.91
CA ARG A 229 -14.23 12.24 -8.63
C ARG A 229 -14.24 13.41 -7.66
N GLN A 230 -14.78 13.16 -6.48
CA GLN A 230 -14.75 14.15 -5.42
C GLN A 230 -14.68 13.49 -4.05
N VAL A 231 -14.09 14.19 -3.11
CA VAL A 231 -14.20 13.93 -1.67
C VAL A 231 -14.69 15.18 -1.00
N LEU A 232 -15.65 15.04 -0.09
CA LEU A 232 -16.40 16.13 0.50
C LEU A 232 -16.09 16.27 1.98
N GLY A 233 -16.18 17.48 2.51
CA GLY A 233 -16.12 17.72 3.93
C GLY A 233 -14.73 17.64 4.55
N PHE A 234 -13.67 17.86 3.79
CA PHE A 234 -12.30 17.85 4.29
C PHE A 234 -11.94 19.16 4.98
N ARG A 235 -11.22 19.09 6.07
CA ARG A 235 -10.70 20.27 6.78
C ARG A 235 -9.45 20.79 6.08
N ALA A 236 -9.50 22.00 5.53
CA ALA A 236 -8.32 22.69 5.02
C ALA A 236 -7.39 23.04 6.19
N THR A 237 -6.16 22.66 6.11
CA THR A 237 -5.18 22.86 7.18
C THR A 237 -3.92 23.51 6.60
N ARG A 238 -3.56 24.67 7.14
CA ARG A 238 -2.32 25.35 6.75
C ARG A 238 -1.13 24.51 7.10
N TYR A 239 -0.27 24.26 6.13
CA TYR A 239 0.92 23.46 6.30
C TYR A 239 2.05 23.91 5.34
N ASP A 240 3.29 23.61 5.71
CA ASP A 240 4.46 23.91 4.88
C ASP A 240 4.60 22.88 3.75
N VAL A 241 3.74 23.01 2.74
CA VAL A 241 3.82 22.29 1.45
C VAL A 241 4.18 23.29 0.36
N PRO A 242 4.82 22.88 -0.74
CA PRO A 242 5.13 23.78 -1.85
C PRO A 242 3.88 24.45 -2.42
N HIS A 243 3.99 25.74 -2.76
CA HIS A 243 2.94 26.48 -3.47
C HIS A 243 2.53 25.77 -4.76
N GLY A 244 1.23 25.66 -5.01
CA GLY A 244 0.64 24.89 -6.12
C GLY A 244 0.52 23.41 -5.83
N SER A 245 0.83 22.96 -4.61
CA SER A 245 0.67 21.58 -4.17
C SER A 245 -0.18 21.52 -2.89
N CYS A 246 -0.81 20.38 -2.69
CA CYS A 246 -1.49 20.07 -1.44
C CYS A 246 -1.24 18.61 -1.07
N ALA A 247 -1.46 18.25 0.17
CA ALA A 247 -1.27 16.88 0.62
C ALA A 247 -2.48 16.37 1.43
N GLY A 248 -2.75 15.08 1.34
CA GLY A 248 -3.82 14.45 2.11
C GLY A 248 -3.49 12.99 2.41
N TYR A 249 -4.22 12.40 3.33
CA TYR A 249 -4.07 10.99 3.68
C TYR A 249 -4.75 10.07 2.65
N PRO A 250 -4.65 8.72 2.79
CA PRO A 250 -5.25 7.77 1.85
C PRO A 250 -6.75 7.95 1.59
N GLU A 251 -7.46 8.67 2.43
CA GLU A 251 -8.86 9.06 2.24
C GLU A 251 -9.07 9.86 0.94
N CYS A 252 -8.00 10.54 0.47
CA CYS A 252 -7.97 11.21 -0.84
C CYS A 252 -7.76 10.28 -2.03
N ASN A 253 -7.48 8.98 -1.83
CA ASN A 253 -7.20 8.04 -2.93
C ASN A 253 -8.38 7.87 -3.90
N ARG A 254 -9.59 8.22 -3.49
CA ARG A 254 -10.78 8.25 -4.38
C ARG A 254 -10.62 9.21 -5.57
N LEU A 255 -9.72 10.19 -5.46
CA LEU A 255 -9.43 11.16 -6.51
C LEU A 255 -8.46 10.64 -7.56
N LEU A 256 -7.78 9.51 -7.29
CA LEU A 256 -6.79 8.95 -8.17
C LEU A 256 -7.44 8.36 -9.44
N PRO A 257 -7.07 8.83 -10.63
CA PRO A 257 -7.55 8.24 -11.87
C PRO A 257 -6.99 6.83 -12.06
N LEU A 258 -7.84 5.84 -12.33
CA LEU A 258 -7.41 4.45 -12.50
C LEU A 258 -6.47 4.25 -13.69
N CYS A 259 -6.64 5.07 -14.74
CA CYS A 259 -5.81 5.01 -15.94
C CYS A 259 -4.53 5.85 -15.85
N HIS A 260 -4.34 6.62 -14.77
CA HIS A 260 -3.16 7.45 -14.58
C HIS A 260 -2.12 6.72 -13.74
N HIS A 261 -1.18 6.10 -14.40
CA HIS A 261 -0.10 5.33 -13.78
C HIS A 261 1.22 5.58 -14.52
N ALA A 262 2.32 5.35 -13.84
CA ALA A 262 3.65 5.47 -14.43
C ALA A 262 3.84 4.45 -15.57
N ALA A 263 4.38 4.91 -16.69
CA ALA A 263 4.41 4.16 -17.95
C ALA A 263 5.13 2.80 -17.87
N ARG A 264 6.13 2.66 -17.01
CA ARG A 264 6.93 1.43 -16.90
C ARG A 264 6.51 0.53 -15.75
N SER A 265 6.19 1.11 -14.60
CA SER A 265 5.88 0.36 -13.39
C SER A 265 4.41 0.05 -13.23
N HIS A 266 3.53 0.72 -13.99
CA HIS A 266 2.09 0.71 -13.83
C HIS A 266 1.62 1.06 -12.41
N VAL A 267 2.46 1.73 -11.64
CA VAL A 267 2.11 2.21 -10.29
C VAL A 267 1.19 3.42 -10.45
N PRO A 268 0.05 3.46 -9.75
CA PRO A 268 -0.85 4.61 -9.77
C PRO A 268 -0.14 5.90 -9.34
N ALA A 269 -0.40 7.01 -10.05
CA ALA A 269 0.26 8.30 -9.84
C ALA A 269 -0.26 9.04 -8.60
N ALA A 270 -0.24 8.36 -7.44
CA ALA A 270 -0.78 8.86 -6.17
C ALA A 270 -0.01 10.06 -5.57
N LYS A 271 1.09 10.43 -6.18
CA LYS A 271 1.91 11.61 -5.78
C LYS A 271 1.74 12.79 -6.72
N SER A 272 0.83 12.67 -7.70
CA SER A 272 0.68 13.68 -8.76
C SER A 272 -0.77 13.73 -9.26
N ILE A 273 -1.72 13.95 -8.34
CA ILE A 273 -3.14 13.97 -8.67
C ILE A 273 -3.57 15.42 -8.90
N PRO A 274 -4.03 15.81 -10.10
CA PRO A 274 -4.55 17.15 -10.32
C PRO A 274 -5.90 17.30 -9.61
N VAL A 275 -6.05 18.36 -8.80
CA VAL A 275 -7.27 18.61 -8.04
C VAL A 275 -7.63 20.09 -8.04
N ARG A 276 -8.91 20.39 -7.82
CA ARG A 276 -9.43 21.72 -7.47
C ARG A 276 -10.03 21.66 -6.08
N ILE A 277 -9.89 22.74 -5.33
CA ILE A 277 -10.45 22.84 -3.99
C ILE A 277 -11.51 23.95 -4.00
N ARG A 278 -12.65 23.67 -3.42
CA ARG A 278 -13.73 24.63 -3.24
C ARG A 278 -14.27 24.57 -1.82
N LYS A 279 -14.87 25.65 -1.36
CA LYS A 279 -15.59 25.67 -0.09
C LYS A 279 -16.72 24.64 -0.10
N HIS A 280 -16.84 23.93 0.99
CA HIS A 280 -17.94 22.98 1.16
C HIS A 280 -19.28 23.73 1.24
N LYS A 281 -20.24 23.28 0.46
CA LYS A 281 -21.62 23.77 0.57
C LYS A 281 -22.38 22.70 1.35
N ALA A 282 -22.82 23.03 2.56
CA ALA A 282 -23.76 22.18 3.28
C ALA A 282 -24.97 21.92 2.37
N ALA A 283 -25.43 20.68 2.31
CA ALA A 283 -26.69 20.37 1.65
C ALA A 283 -27.81 21.17 2.36
N ALA A 284 -28.56 21.93 1.59
CA ALA A 284 -29.69 22.69 2.10
C ALA A 284 -30.83 21.77 2.52
#